data_137fc0f848c4be34d97914e373f7b012
#
_entry.id   137fc0f848c4be34d97914e373f7b012
#
_cell.length_a   1.000
_cell.length_b   1.000
_cell.length_c   1.000
_cell.angle_alpha   90.00
_cell.angle_beta   90.00
_cell.angle_gamma   90.00
#
_symmetry.space_group_name_H-M   'P 1'
#
loop_
_entity.id
_entity.type
_entity.pdbx_description
1 polymer ?
#
loop_
_entity_poly.entity_id
_entity_poly.type
_entity_poly.pdbx_seq_one_letter_code
_entity_poly.pdbx_strand_id
1 'polypeptide(L)'
;MKLSEINSLVELYFKKSEETEGKKPFLKWLKPDKHTYNWEDITTRIFKLSHKIKSLINDGDRCLILSENRPYWLVSDIAVMNAGGISVPIFTTYSDNDYEYILNDCKPSLVIVSNQNQFKKIKNFINPEVKKIISFEKIDTQSLLISDILNEKDFQKKINKNLKRNTPACIIYTSGTSGNPKGVILSHGGILANCEGAYDLLKPLISKRDPVFLTWLPLSHSYEHAVQFIQILLGAKVFYAESLEKLLSNMSIAKPTIMTAVPRFYQNLYNKISVNLNKQSGLKKVLIDKTIKLGKKTLNNEKLMFHEKITNFICQTLVRKKIQKQFGGNLQAFVSGGGALDKNVGEFLNAVGLPTLQGYGLTETSPVVSCNILGRIKIETVGPPFKTNMVKIADDGEILVKGENVMLGYWNMKKETEEV
;
A
#
# COMPACT_ATOMS: atom_id res chain seq x y z
N MET A 1 12.96 2.19 -17.36
CA MET A 1 12.89 3.47 -16.60
C MET A 1 13.89 3.44 -15.46
N LYS A 2 14.73 4.47 -15.27
CA LYS A 2 15.59 4.64 -14.09
C LYS A 2 14.91 5.58 -13.10
N LEU A 3 14.65 5.12 -11.88
CA LEU A 3 13.93 5.90 -10.86
C LEU A 3 14.70 7.13 -10.38
N SER A 4 16.04 7.10 -10.42
CA SER A 4 16.89 8.26 -10.08
C SER A 4 16.69 9.46 -11.03
N GLU A 5 16.11 9.24 -12.22
CA GLU A 5 15.82 10.27 -13.22
C GLU A 5 14.36 10.76 -13.13
N ILE A 6 13.55 10.21 -12.20
CA ILE A 6 12.15 10.57 -11.99
C ILE A 6 12.06 11.60 -10.86
N ASN A 7 11.41 12.72 -11.12
CA ASN A 7 11.30 13.82 -10.16
C ASN A 7 10.06 13.76 -9.25
N SER A 8 9.01 13.06 -9.67
CA SER A 8 7.76 13.01 -8.91
C SER A 8 6.98 11.71 -9.12
N LEU A 9 6.08 11.41 -8.22
CA LEU A 9 5.12 10.30 -8.34
C LEU A 9 4.19 10.48 -9.54
N VAL A 10 3.90 11.71 -9.89
CA VAL A 10 3.13 12.08 -11.10
C VAL A 10 3.92 11.67 -12.34
N GLU A 11 5.20 12.04 -12.42
CA GLU A 11 6.07 11.65 -13.53
C GLU A 11 6.22 10.13 -13.63
N LEU A 12 6.38 9.43 -12.48
CA LEU A 12 6.40 7.97 -12.42
C LEU A 12 5.15 7.36 -13.08
N TYR A 13 3.96 7.85 -12.69
CA TYR A 13 2.70 7.34 -13.22
C TYR A 13 2.62 7.53 -14.74
N PHE A 14 2.84 8.74 -15.23
CA PHE A 14 2.67 9.04 -16.67
C PHE A 14 3.70 8.32 -17.52
N LYS A 15 4.97 8.30 -17.12
CA LYS A 15 6.00 7.52 -17.82
C LYS A 15 5.65 6.03 -17.85
N LYS A 16 5.15 5.48 -16.74
CA LYS A 16 4.73 4.08 -16.71
C LYS A 16 3.51 3.81 -17.57
N SER A 17 2.57 4.74 -17.60
CA SER A 17 1.39 4.67 -18.48
C SER A 17 1.79 4.67 -19.96
N GLU A 18 2.80 5.45 -20.35
CA GLU A 18 3.34 5.50 -21.71
C GLU A 18 4.09 4.20 -22.08
N GLU A 19 4.85 3.61 -21.13
CA GLU A 19 5.54 2.32 -21.32
C GLU A 19 4.57 1.13 -21.43
N THR A 20 3.36 1.28 -20.92
CA THR A 20 2.37 0.21 -20.83
C THR A 20 1.34 0.38 -21.95
N GLU A 21 0.97 -0.73 -22.60
CA GLU A 21 -0.13 -0.68 -23.57
C GLU A 21 -1.40 -0.15 -22.90
N GLY A 22 -1.97 0.94 -23.45
CA GLY A 22 -3.11 1.65 -22.85
C GLY A 22 -4.31 0.77 -22.55
N LYS A 23 -4.54 -0.28 -23.37
CA LYS A 23 -5.63 -1.26 -23.19
C LYS A 23 -5.34 -2.33 -22.14
N LYS A 24 -4.10 -2.43 -21.60
CA LYS A 24 -3.77 -3.39 -20.55
C LYS A 24 -4.61 -3.12 -19.29
N PRO A 25 -5.26 -4.15 -18.68
CA PRO A 25 -6.02 -3.99 -17.45
C PRO A 25 -5.14 -3.47 -16.32
N PHE A 26 -5.60 -2.44 -15.61
CA PHE A 26 -4.89 -1.83 -14.50
C PHE A 26 -5.63 -2.00 -13.17
N LEU A 27 -6.77 -1.31 -13.00
CA LEU A 27 -7.51 -1.31 -11.74
C LEU A 27 -8.83 -2.08 -11.86
N LYS A 28 -9.15 -2.86 -10.84
CA LYS A 28 -10.45 -3.52 -10.73
C LYS A 28 -11.00 -3.42 -9.32
N TRP A 29 -12.19 -2.88 -9.20
CA TRP A 29 -12.92 -2.92 -7.95
C TRP A 29 -13.78 -4.19 -7.89
N LEU A 30 -13.71 -4.94 -6.78
CA LEU A 30 -14.49 -6.17 -6.62
C LEU A 30 -15.91 -5.92 -6.11
N LYS A 31 -16.23 -4.70 -5.66
CA LYS A 31 -17.61 -4.23 -5.35
C LYS A 31 -18.26 -3.59 -6.55
N PRO A 32 -19.52 -3.33 -6.43
CA PRO A 32 -20.65 -4.01 -7.05
C PRO A 32 -20.64 -3.96 -8.57
N ASP A 33 -20.00 -3.00 -9.20
CA ASP A 33 -19.97 -2.82 -10.66
C ASP A 33 -18.94 -3.68 -11.38
N LYS A 34 -18.04 -4.33 -10.63
CA LYS A 34 -16.98 -5.24 -11.15
C LYS A 34 -16.23 -4.69 -12.38
N HIS A 35 -16.27 -3.37 -12.58
CA HIS A 35 -15.65 -2.76 -13.75
C HIS A 35 -14.12 -2.88 -13.69
N THR A 36 -13.51 -3.17 -14.83
CA THR A 36 -12.06 -3.20 -15.00
C THR A 36 -11.66 -1.98 -15.81
N TYR A 37 -10.85 -1.12 -15.19
CA TYR A 37 -10.25 0.04 -15.86
C TYR A 37 -8.90 -0.34 -16.44
N ASN A 38 -8.64 0.05 -17.67
CA ASN A 38 -7.32 -0.06 -18.28
C ASN A 38 -6.47 1.19 -17.98
N TRP A 39 -5.20 1.19 -18.39
CA TRP A 39 -4.29 2.31 -18.16
C TRP A 39 -4.78 3.61 -18.81
N GLU A 40 -5.29 3.55 -20.04
CA GLU A 40 -5.82 4.69 -20.77
C GLU A 40 -7.05 5.29 -20.08
N ASP A 41 -7.96 4.45 -19.59
CA ASP A 41 -9.12 4.88 -18.81
C ASP A 41 -8.72 5.70 -17.58
N ILE A 42 -7.74 5.19 -16.81
CA ILE A 42 -7.28 5.85 -15.58
C ILE A 42 -6.51 7.12 -15.92
N THR A 43 -5.65 7.09 -16.92
CA THR A 43 -4.89 8.27 -17.38
C THR A 43 -5.81 9.40 -17.80
N THR A 44 -6.86 9.09 -18.57
CA THR A 44 -7.85 10.08 -19.00
C THR A 44 -8.60 10.68 -17.80
N ARG A 45 -8.99 9.85 -16.82
CA ARG A 45 -9.66 10.32 -15.60
C ARG A 45 -8.76 11.21 -14.75
N ILE A 46 -7.48 10.88 -14.63
CA ILE A 46 -6.50 11.72 -13.91
C ILE A 46 -6.39 13.08 -14.59
N PHE A 47 -6.25 13.15 -15.91
CA PHE A 47 -6.17 14.44 -16.60
C PHE A 47 -7.42 15.29 -16.41
N LYS A 48 -8.62 14.72 -16.56
CA LYS A 48 -9.87 15.45 -16.39
C LYS A 48 -10.03 15.99 -14.97
N LEU A 49 -9.81 15.11 -13.97
CA LEU A 49 -9.93 15.51 -12.57
C LEU A 49 -8.84 16.52 -12.17
N SER A 50 -7.60 16.32 -12.64
CA SER A 50 -6.49 17.25 -12.40
C SER A 50 -6.76 18.63 -13.00
N HIS A 51 -7.29 18.70 -14.23
CA HIS A 51 -7.69 19.95 -14.87
C HIS A 51 -8.73 20.71 -14.03
N LYS A 52 -9.75 19.99 -13.54
CA LYS A 52 -10.76 20.58 -12.67
C LYS A 52 -10.18 21.06 -11.36
N ILE A 53 -9.40 20.22 -10.67
CA ILE A 53 -8.78 20.56 -9.39
C ILE A 53 -7.89 21.79 -9.54
N LYS A 54 -7.09 21.90 -10.61
CA LYS A 54 -6.21 23.06 -10.86
C LYS A 54 -6.96 24.37 -10.94
N SER A 55 -8.22 24.38 -11.37
CA SER A 55 -9.08 25.58 -11.38
C SER A 55 -9.62 25.95 -9.99
N LEU A 56 -9.48 25.08 -8.99
CA LEU A 56 -10.05 25.23 -7.66
C LEU A 56 -9.02 25.52 -6.57
N ILE A 57 -7.75 25.17 -6.80
CA ILE A 57 -6.68 25.25 -5.80
C ILE A 57 -5.48 26.06 -6.32
N ASN A 58 -4.64 26.53 -5.39
CA ASN A 58 -3.31 27.03 -5.67
C ASN A 58 -2.25 25.93 -5.46
N ASP A 59 -1.03 26.13 -5.98
CA ASP A 59 0.08 25.24 -5.70
C ASP A 59 0.39 25.18 -4.20
N GLY A 60 0.52 23.98 -3.66
CA GLY A 60 0.75 23.73 -2.23
C GLY A 60 -0.52 23.71 -1.37
N ASP A 61 -1.71 23.96 -1.92
CA ASP A 61 -2.96 23.81 -1.17
C ASP A 61 -3.18 22.34 -0.77
N ARG A 62 -3.70 22.12 0.45
CA ARG A 62 -4.02 20.78 0.96
C ARG A 62 -5.36 20.34 0.43
N CYS A 63 -5.40 19.12 -0.09
CA CYS A 63 -6.61 18.49 -0.61
C CYS A 63 -6.90 17.22 0.19
N LEU A 64 -7.94 17.27 1.01
CA LEU A 64 -8.32 16.15 1.88
C LEU A 64 -9.03 15.07 1.07
N ILE A 65 -8.66 13.81 1.28
CA ILE A 65 -9.30 12.63 0.66
C ILE A 65 -9.85 11.73 1.77
N LEU A 66 -11.17 11.57 1.82
CA LEU A 66 -11.89 10.68 2.73
C LEU A 66 -12.69 9.66 1.94
N SER A 67 -12.13 8.47 1.73
CA SER A 67 -12.72 7.42 0.93
C SER A 67 -12.22 6.04 1.32
N GLU A 68 -13.06 5.06 1.15
CA GLU A 68 -12.67 3.65 1.12
C GLU A 68 -11.79 3.36 -0.10
N ASN A 69 -11.03 2.26 -0.04
CA ASN A 69 -10.21 1.81 -1.17
C ASN A 69 -11.07 1.54 -2.41
N ARG A 70 -10.78 2.25 -3.50
CA ARG A 70 -11.45 2.11 -4.80
C ARG A 70 -10.62 2.79 -5.90
N PRO A 71 -10.85 2.51 -7.20
CA PRO A 71 -10.09 3.13 -8.28
C PRO A 71 -10.04 4.65 -8.24
N TYR A 72 -11.13 5.31 -7.87
CA TYR A 72 -11.18 6.78 -7.77
C TYR A 72 -10.34 7.36 -6.63
N TRP A 73 -9.95 6.53 -5.65
CA TRP A 73 -8.99 6.95 -4.63
C TRP A 73 -7.63 7.28 -5.27
N LEU A 74 -7.07 6.34 -6.05
CA LEU A 74 -5.81 6.54 -6.80
C LEU A 74 -5.93 7.70 -7.79
N VAL A 75 -7.04 7.76 -8.54
CA VAL A 75 -7.28 8.84 -9.51
C VAL A 75 -7.24 10.19 -8.81
N SER A 76 -7.86 10.32 -7.64
CA SER A 76 -7.89 11.56 -6.86
C SER A 76 -6.51 11.95 -6.32
N ASP A 77 -5.78 10.98 -5.77
CA ASP A 77 -4.45 11.19 -5.20
C ASP A 77 -3.46 11.73 -6.25
N ILE A 78 -3.37 11.07 -7.41
CA ILE A 78 -2.50 11.52 -8.50
C ILE A 78 -3.02 12.83 -9.11
N ALA A 79 -4.33 13.02 -9.26
CA ALA A 79 -4.90 14.24 -9.81
C ALA A 79 -4.65 15.47 -8.94
N VAL A 80 -4.72 15.33 -7.61
CA VAL A 80 -4.34 16.38 -6.65
C VAL A 80 -2.88 16.77 -6.84
N MET A 81 -1.97 15.79 -6.81
CA MET A 81 -0.54 16.05 -6.99
C MET A 81 -0.25 16.69 -8.37
N ASN A 82 -0.87 16.18 -9.43
CA ASN A 82 -0.69 16.75 -10.78
C ASN A 82 -1.24 18.18 -10.91
N ALA A 83 -2.27 18.52 -10.15
CA ALA A 83 -2.79 19.87 -10.06
C ALA A 83 -1.89 20.83 -9.24
N GLY A 84 -0.87 20.33 -8.56
CA GLY A 84 0.04 21.07 -7.69
C GLY A 84 -0.38 21.12 -6.23
N GLY A 85 -1.42 20.37 -5.84
CA GLY A 85 -1.87 20.25 -4.46
C GLY A 85 -1.09 19.20 -3.66
N ILE A 86 -1.20 19.26 -2.34
CA ILE A 86 -0.69 18.26 -1.40
C ILE A 86 -1.86 17.37 -0.99
N SER A 87 -1.74 16.06 -1.24
CA SER A 87 -2.76 15.07 -0.85
C SER A 87 -2.78 14.87 0.66
N VAL A 88 -3.95 14.91 1.28
CA VAL A 88 -4.15 14.64 2.72
C VAL A 88 -5.15 13.51 2.88
N PRO A 89 -4.70 12.25 2.70
CA PRO A 89 -5.58 11.10 2.87
C PRO A 89 -5.81 10.81 4.35
N ILE A 90 -7.07 10.68 4.74
CA ILE A 90 -7.44 10.40 6.13
C ILE A 90 -8.23 9.09 6.26
N PHE A 91 -8.11 8.45 7.43
CA PHE A 91 -8.80 7.18 7.68
C PHE A 91 -10.30 7.37 7.77
N THR A 92 -11.04 6.41 7.20
CA THR A 92 -12.50 6.36 7.30
C THR A 92 -13.01 5.92 8.69
N THR A 93 -12.10 5.62 9.61
CA THR A 93 -12.38 5.08 10.94
C THR A 93 -11.89 5.97 12.08
N TYR A 94 -11.46 7.19 11.77
CA TYR A 94 -11.12 8.17 12.81
C TYR A 94 -12.32 8.55 13.65
N SER A 95 -12.06 8.99 14.88
CA SER A 95 -13.07 9.59 15.75
C SER A 95 -13.46 10.99 15.29
N ASP A 96 -14.57 11.53 15.79
CA ASP A 96 -15.00 12.89 15.49
C ASP A 96 -13.94 13.91 15.94
N ASN A 97 -13.30 13.70 17.09
CA ASN A 97 -12.21 14.56 17.58
C ASN A 97 -10.99 14.57 16.63
N ASP A 98 -10.64 13.39 16.08
CA ASP A 98 -9.55 13.31 15.10
C ASP A 98 -9.90 14.06 13.81
N TYR A 99 -11.15 13.92 13.32
CA TYR A 99 -11.61 14.64 12.12
C TYR A 99 -11.57 16.15 12.35
N GLU A 100 -12.09 16.62 13.49
CA GLU A 100 -12.07 18.04 13.84
C GLU A 100 -10.64 18.58 13.91
N TYR A 101 -9.78 17.87 14.63
CA TYR A 101 -8.37 18.25 14.76
C TYR A 101 -7.68 18.34 13.40
N ILE A 102 -7.77 17.29 12.58
CA ILE A 102 -7.08 17.22 11.29
C ILE A 102 -7.57 18.32 10.33
N LEU A 103 -8.89 18.56 10.24
CA LEU A 103 -9.42 19.61 9.39
C LEU A 103 -8.97 21.01 9.83
N ASN A 104 -8.89 21.25 11.13
CA ASN A 104 -8.42 22.52 11.69
C ASN A 104 -6.91 22.71 11.53
N ASP A 105 -6.12 21.64 11.60
CA ASP A 105 -4.67 21.68 11.46
C ASP A 105 -4.22 21.82 9.99
N CYS A 106 -4.72 20.96 9.09
CA CYS A 106 -4.32 21.02 7.68
C CYS A 106 -5.06 22.09 6.86
N LYS A 107 -6.20 22.59 7.32
CA LYS A 107 -7.03 23.60 6.64
C LYS A 107 -7.13 23.36 5.14
N PRO A 108 -7.83 22.29 4.71
CA PRO A 108 -7.85 21.90 3.30
C PRO A 108 -8.63 22.94 2.47
N SER A 109 -8.11 23.30 1.30
CA SER A 109 -8.83 24.14 0.32
C SER A 109 -9.85 23.33 -0.48
N LEU A 110 -9.63 22.00 -0.60
CA LEU A 110 -10.50 21.08 -1.32
C LEU A 110 -10.74 19.82 -0.47
N VAL A 111 -11.98 19.35 -0.47
CA VAL A 111 -12.37 18.07 0.16
C VAL A 111 -12.89 17.12 -0.89
N ILE A 112 -12.39 15.89 -0.91
CA ILE A 112 -12.83 14.82 -1.80
C ILE A 112 -13.38 13.70 -0.93
N VAL A 113 -14.66 13.34 -1.13
CA VAL A 113 -15.34 12.29 -0.36
C VAL A 113 -15.93 11.22 -1.27
N SER A 114 -15.94 9.97 -0.82
CA SER A 114 -16.50 8.89 -1.62
C SER A 114 -18.04 8.92 -1.69
N ASN A 115 -18.71 9.15 -0.59
CA ASN A 115 -20.16 9.02 -0.48
C ASN A 115 -20.73 9.78 0.72
N GLN A 116 -22.05 9.74 0.86
CA GLN A 116 -22.80 10.39 1.94
C GLN A 116 -22.35 9.95 3.35
N ASN A 117 -22.01 8.68 3.53
CA ASN A 117 -21.61 8.17 4.84
C ASN A 117 -20.27 8.78 5.28
N GLN A 118 -19.32 8.95 4.35
CA GLN A 118 -18.04 9.60 4.66
C GLN A 118 -18.23 11.10 4.86
N PHE A 119 -19.06 11.75 4.02
CA PHE A 119 -19.35 13.18 4.19
C PHE A 119 -19.96 13.51 5.57
N LYS A 120 -20.90 12.70 6.06
CA LYS A 120 -21.54 12.88 7.37
C LYS A 120 -20.52 12.95 8.52
N LYS A 121 -19.40 12.25 8.43
CA LYS A 121 -18.37 12.23 9.48
C LYS A 121 -17.64 13.57 9.63
N ILE A 122 -17.49 14.31 8.55
CA ILE A 122 -16.68 15.53 8.53
C ILE A 122 -17.49 16.82 8.36
N LYS A 123 -18.77 16.73 7.97
CA LYS A 123 -19.58 17.90 7.56
C LYS A 123 -19.61 19.04 8.60
N ASN A 124 -19.60 18.69 9.89
CA ASN A 124 -19.67 19.66 10.98
C ASN A 124 -18.31 20.34 11.25
N PHE A 125 -17.22 19.81 10.72
CA PHE A 125 -15.85 20.27 10.93
C PHE A 125 -15.26 20.96 9.69
N ILE A 126 -16.03 21.01 8.59
CA ILE A 126 -15.62 21.71 7.37
C ILE A 126 -15.57 23.20 7.64
N ASN A 127 -14.39 23.79 7.52
CA ASN A 127 -14.17 25.20 7.73
C ASN A 127 -14.44 26.05 6.47
N PRO A 128 -14.59 27.40 6.62
CA PRO A 128 -14.87 28.30 5.49
C PRO A 128 -13.79 28.36 4.40
N GLU A 129 -12.58 27.86 4.68
CA GLU A 129 -11.46 27.84 3.73
C GLU A 129 -11.66 26.78 2.63
N VAL A 130 -12.55 25.81 2.85
CA VAL A 130 -12.90 24.81 1.85
C VAL A 130 -13.65 25.46 0.69
N LYS A 131 -12.98 25.61 -0.43
CA LYS A 131 -13.54 26.26 -1.63
C LYS A 131 -14.58 25.41 -2.32
N LYS A 132 -14.37 24.09 -2.37
CA LYS A 132 -15.27 23.13 -3.03
C LYS A 132 -15.15 21.73 -2.42
N ILE A 133 -16.23 20.97 -2.61
CA ILE A 133 -16.29 19.53 -2.31
C ILE A 133 -16.47 18.77 -3.62
N ILE A 134 -15.65 17.74 -3.84
CA ILE A 134 -15.83 16.75 -4.91
C ILE A 134 -16.34 15.47 -4.26
N SER A 135 -17.36 14.85 -4.84
CA SER A 135 -17.89 13.57 -4.34
C SER A 135 -17.91 12.50 -5.42
N PHE A 136 -17.68 11.25 -5.05
CA PHE A 136 -17.77 10.14 -6.01
C PHE A 136 -19.23 9.73 -6.25
N GLU A 137 -20.06 9.85 -5.23
CA GLU A 137 -21.50 9.57 -5.25
C GLU A 137 -22.26 10.83 -4.79
N LYS A 138 -23.56 10.91 -5.08
CA LYS A 138 -24.39 12.04 -4.63
C LYS A 138 -24.39 12.16 -3.11
N ILE A 139 -24.29 13.39 -2.62
CA ILE A 139 -24.33 13.74 -1.20
C ILE A 139 -25.33 14.89 -0.96
N ASP A 140 -25.75 15.07 0.29
CA ASP A 140 -26.78 16.04 0.70
C ASP A 140 -26.28 17.49 0.83
N THR A 141 -25.27 17.85 0.06
CA THR A 141 -24.77 19.22 -0.05
C THR A 141 -24.33 19.53 -1.47
N GLN A 142 -24.13 20.82 -1.75
CA GLN A 142 -23.60 21.24 -3.04
C GLN A 142 -22.17 20.71 -3.22
N SER A 143 -21.99 19.76 -4.13
CA SER A 143 -20.71 19.19 -4.48
C SER A 143 -20.56 19.04 -6.00
N LEU A 144 -19.32 18.98 -6.44
CA LEU A 144 -18.99 18.59 -7.81
C LEU A 144 -18.97 17.06 -7.87
N LEU A 145 -19.89 16.47 -8.62
CA LEU A 145 -19.91 15.01 -8.78
C LEU A 145 -18.80 14.56 -9.73
N ILE A 146 -18.03 13.56 -9.34
CA ILE A 146 -16.90 13.09 -10.15
C ILE A 146 -17.34 12.62 -11.55
N SER A 147 -18.52 12.01 -11.68
CA SER A 147 -19.06 11.62 -12.98
C SER A 147 -19.26 12.79 -13.93
N ASP A 148 -19.66 13.95 -13.42
CA ASP A 148 -19.90 15.15 -14.24
C ASP A 148 -18.56 15.72 -14.70
N ILE A 149 -17.55 15.79 -13.82
CA ILE A 149 -16.18 16.17 -14.17
C ILE A 149 -15.63 15.24 -15.25
N LEU A 150 -15.84 13.92 -15.11
CA LEU A 150 -15.35 12.94 -16.08
C LEU A 150 -16.10 12.97 -17.43
N ASN A 151 -17.32 13.54 -17.48
CA ASN A 151 -18.07 13.74 -18.72
C ASN A 151 -17.70 15.05 -19.42
N GLU A 152 -16.99 15.98 -18.80
CA GLU A 152 -16.47 17.20 -19.42
C GLU A 152 -15.60 16.82 -20.65
N LYS A 153 -15.87 17.47 -21.80
CA LYS A 153 -15.12 17.20 -23.04
C LYS A 153 -13.87 18.08 -23.18
N ASP A 154 -13.95 19.29 -22.64
CA ASP A 154 -12.84 20.25 -22.67
C ASP A 154 -11.95 20.07 -21.43
N PHE A 155 -10.75 19.55 -21.64
CA PHE A 155 -9.73 19.40 -20.61
C PHE A 155 -8.33 19.35 -21.21
N GLN A 156 -7.36 19.78 -20.43
CA GLN A 156 -5.96 19.77 -20.84
C GLN A 156 -5.25 18.50 -20.38
N LYS A 157 -4.59 17.81 -21.29
CA LYS A 157 -3.66 16.70 -20.98
C LYS A 157 -2.29 17.27 -20.58
N LYS A 158 -2.21 17.89 -19.39
CA LYS A 158 -1.01 18.56 -18.92
C LYS A 158 -0.43 17.85 -17.71
N ILE A 159 0.84 17.47 -17.81
CA ILE A 159 1.61 16.90 -16.71
C ILE A 159 2.34 18.03 -16.00
N ASN A 160 2.26 18.09 -14.67
CA ASN A 160 2.98 19.07 -13.87
C ASN A 160 4.47 18.72 -13.77
N LYS A 161 5.28 19.40 -14.58
CA LYS A 161 6.75 19.22 -14.62
C LYS A 161 7.51 20.04 -13.56
N ASN A 162 6.80 20.86 -12.78
CA ASN A 162 7.44 21.70 -11.75
C ASN A 162 7.69 20.92 -10.44
N LEU A 163 7.05 19.77 -10.27
CA LEU A 163 7.24 18.92 -9.10
C LEU A 163 8.66 18.38 -9.05
N LYS A 164 9.30 18.50 -7.89
CA LYS A 164 10.66 18.03 -7.61
C LYS A 164 10.62 16.93 -6.57
N ARG A 165 11.70 16.18 -6.45
CA ARG A 165 11.82 15.10 -5.45
C ARG A 165 11.57 15.60 -4.02
N ASN A 166 12.02 16.80 -3.67
CA ASN A 166 11.80 17.43 -2.36
C ASN A 166 10.46 18.17 -2.22
N THR A 167 9.60 18.19 -3.26
CA THR A 167 8.27 18.78 -3.14
C THR A 167 7.38 17.88 -2.28
N PRO A 168 6.58 18.42 -1.33
CA PRO A 168 5.60 17.67 -0.58
C PRO A 168 4.60 16.98 -1.52
N ALA A 169 4.43 15.67 -1.38
CA ALA A 169 3.45 14.86 -2.12
C ALA A 169 2.17 14.67 -1.31
N CYS A 170 2.32 14.31 -0.05
CA CYS A 170 1.19 14.09 0.84
C CYS A 170 1.52 14.41 2.30
N ILE A 171 0.46 14.61 3.11
CA ILE A 171 0.54 14.67 4.57
C ILE A 171 -0.26 13.50 5.11
N ILE A 172 0.39 12.59 5.85
CA ILE A 172 -0.26 11.43 6.45
C ILE A 172 -0.30 11.62 7.96
N TYR A 173 -1.51 11.67 8.51
CA TYR A 173 -1.71 11.80 9.95
C TYR A 173 -1.54 10.45 10.64
N THR A 174 -0.69 10.42 11.66
CA THR A 174 -0.44 9.24 12.50
C THR A 174 -0.99 9.46 13.90
N SER A 175 -1.51 8.41 14.54
CA SER A 175 -1.86 8.46 15.96
C SER A 175 -0.57 8.62 16.77
N GLY A 176 -0.30 9.83 17.23
CA GLY A 176 0.82 10.12 18.13
C GLY A 176 0.64 9.40 19.48
N THR A 177 1.75 9.02 20.11
CA THR A 177 1.77 8.43 21.45
C THR A 177 1.33 9.40 22.54
N SER A 178 1.23 10.69 22.24
CA SER A 178 1.03 11.81 23.19
C SER A 178 -0.26 12.61 22.98
N GLY A 179 -1.27 12.09 22.26
CA GLY A 179 -2.56 12.81 22.11
C GLY A 179 -2.97 12.99 20.65
N ASN A 180 -2.94 14.22 20.12
CA ASN A 180 -3.42 14.53 18.77
C ASN A 180 -2.57 13.89 17.66
N PRO A 181 -3.18 13.51 16.51
CA PRO A 181 -2.45 12.98 15.37
C PRO A 181 -1.40 13.97 14.84
N LYS A 182 -0.20 13.49 14.48
CA LYS A 182 0.84 14.29 13.84
C LYS A 182 0.75 14.15 12.31
N GLY A 183 0.74 15.26 11.59
CA GLY A 183 0.75 15.27 10.13
C GLY A 183 2.17 15.11 9.58
N VAL A 184 2.53 13.93 9.12
CA VAL A 184 3.85 13.62 8.55
C VAL A 184 3.90 14.07 7.09
N ILE A 185 4.81 14.99 6.74
CA ILE A 185 4.98 15.50 5.38
C ILE A 185 5.92 14.58 4.61
N LEU A 186 5.40 13.87 3.62
CA LEU A 186 6.18 13.01 2.74
C LEU A 186 6.42 13.67 1.39
N SER A 187 7.67 13.61 0.93
CA SER A 187 8.06 14.15 -0.37
C SER A 187 7.83 13.13 -1.50
N HIS A 188 7.76 13.63 -2.73
CA HIS A 188 7.79 12.76 -3.91
C HIS A 188 9.02 11.85 -3.92
N GLY A 189 10.19 12.41 -3.60
CA GLY A 189 11.46 11.67 -3.55
C GLY A 189 11.49 10.59 -2.49
N GLY A 190 10.93 10.85 -1.30
CA GLY A 190 10.87 9.88 -0.22
C GLY A 190 10.11 8.61 -0.62
N ILE A 191 8.95 8.77 -1.25
CA ILE A 191 8.15 7.63 -1.75
C ILE A 191 8.83 6.97 -2.95
N LEU A 192 9.47 7.73 -3.86
CA LEU A 192 10.24 7.18 -4.97
C LEU A 192 11.43 6.34 -4.50
N ALA A 193 12.14 6.77 -3.46
CA ALA A 193 13.24 5.99 -2.85
C ALA A 193 12.73 4.65 -2.28
N ASN A 194 11.54 4.63 -1.68
CA ASN A 194 10.87 3.39 -1.28
C ASN A 194 10.51 2.50 -2.46
N CYS A 195 10.01 3.09 -3.56
CA CYS A 195 9.74 2.35 -4.80
C CYS A 195 11.00 1.70 -5.36
N GLU A 196 12.14 2.38 -5.32
CA GLU A 196 13.43 1.88 -5.79
C GLU A 196 13.91 0.69 -4.95
N GLY A 197 13.90 0.82 -3.62
CA GLY A 197 14.26 -0.26 -2.70
C GLY A 197 13.34 -1.47 -2.82
N ALA A 198 12.03 -1.25 -2.95
CA ALA A 198 11.05 -2.31 -3.16
C ALA A 198 11.19 -2.98 -4.52
N TYR A 199 11.52 -2.25 -5.59
CA TYR A 199 11.76 -2.82 -6.91
C TYR A 199 12.89 -3.84 -6.90
N ASP A 200 14.01 -3.51 -6.26
CA ASP A 200 15.15 -4.43 -6.13
C ASP A 200 14.76 -5.73 -5.41
N LEU A 201 13.93 -5.62 -4.36
CA LEU A 201 13.41 -6.75 -3.62
C LEU A 201 12.46 -7.62 -4.45
N LEU A 202 11.57 -6.99 -5.22
CA LEU A 202 10.47 -7.66 -5.91
C LEU A 202 10.84 -8.12 -7.33
N LYS A 203 11.90 -7.57 -7.93
CA LYS A 203 12.35 -7.91 -9.28
C LYS A 203 12.46 -9.43 -9.54
N PRO A 204 13.02 -10.25 -8.64
CA PRO A 204 13.07 -11.71 -8.85
C PRO A 204 11.70 -12.38 -8.90
N LEU A 205 10.67 -11.78 -8.30
CA LEU A 205 9.31 -12.30 -8.28
C LEU A 205 8.57 -11.97 -9.57
N ILE A 206 8.66 -10.72 -10.02
CA ILE A 206 7.94 -10.24 -11.22
C ILE A 206 8.52 -10.78 -12.54
N SER A 207 9.80 -11.23 -12.55
CA SER A 207 10.41 -11.86 -13.73
C SER A 207 9.75 -13.16 -14.13
N LYS A 208 8.97 -13.77 -13.24
CA LYS A 208 8.32 -15.07 -13.46
C LYS A 208 6.86 -14.97 -13.88
N ARG A 209 6.18 -13.90 -13.53
CA ARG A 209 4.75 -13.68 -13.80
C ARG A 209 4.41 -12.18 -13.73
N ASP A 210 3.41 -11.77 -14.51
CA ASP A 210 2.84 -10.43 -14.39
C ASP A 210 2.38 -10.16 -12.95
N PRO A 211 2.77 -9.01 -12.37
CA PRO A 211 2.42 -8.70 -10.99
C PRO A 211 0.92 -8.42 -10.86
N VAL A 212 0.31 -9.08 -9.88
CA VAL A 212 -1.09 -8.90 -9.50
C VAL A 212 -1.14 -8.62 -8.00
N PHE A 213 -1.81 -7.53 -7.62
CA PHE A 213 -2.01 -7.14 -6.22
C PHE A 213 -3.49 -7.17 -5.84
N LEU A 214 -3.73 -7.43 -4.56
CA LEU A 214 -5.04 -7.25 -3.92
C LEU A 214 -4.87 -6.23 -2.80
N THR A 215 -5.29 -5.00 -3.06
CA THR A 215 -5.25 -3.88 -2.11
C THR A 215 -6.44 -3.96 -1.17
N TRP A 216 -6.19 -4.05 0.13
CA TRP A 216 -7.19 -4.15 1.19
C TRP A 216 -6.84 -3.33 2.43
N LEU A 217 -5.55 -3.07 2.68
CA LEU A 217 -5.11 -2.15 3.71
C LEU A 217 -5.52 -0.71 3.34
N PRO A 218 -5.78 0.17 4.32
CA PRO A 218 -6.19 1.53 4.01
C PRO A 218 -5.14 2.29 3.21
N LEU A 219 -5.53 2.85 2.07
CA LEU A 219 -4.66 3.70 1.23
C LEU A 219 -4.28 5.02 1.92
N SER A 220 -5.00 5.42 2.96
CA SER A 220 -4.65 6.53 3.84
C SER A 220 -3.48 6.23 4.79
N HIS A 221 -3.06 4.96 4.91
CA HIS A 221 -1.88 4.58 5.67
C HIS A 221 -0.64 4.62 4.78
N SER A 222 0.47 5.20 5.28
CA SER A 222 1.74 5.35 4.53
C SER A 222 2.21 4.06 3.87
N TYR A 223 2.02 2.90 4.51
CA TYR A 223 2.42 1.61 3.98
C TYR A 223 1.69 1.26 2.67
N GLU A 224 0.36 1.24 2.68
CA GLU A 224 -0.39 0.90 1.46
C GLU A 224 -0.35 2.03 0.42
N HIS A 225 -0.21 3.30 0.87
CA HIS A 225 0.00 4.43 -0.02
C HIS A 225 1.29 4.29 -0.83
N ALA A 226 2.41 3.95 -0.19
CA ALA A 226 3.67 3.70 -0.90
C ALA A 226 3.57 2.45 -1.81
N VAL A 227 2.92 1.38 -1.33
CA VAL A 227 2.68 0.16 -2.13
C VAL A 227 1.90 0.47 -3.42
N GLN A 228 0.96 1.43 -3.41
CA GLN A 228 0.25 1.88 -4.60
C GLN A 228 1.22 2.37 -5.70
N PHE A 229 2.27 3.12 -5.35
CA PHE A 229 3.28 3.57 -6.32
C PHE A 229 4.23 2.45 -6.73
N ILE A 230 4.49 1.48 -5.87
CA ILE A 230 5.20 0.24 -6.24
C ILE A 230 4.37 -0.56 -7.26
N GLN A 231 3.07 -0.67 -7.09
CA GLN A 231 2.16 -1.31 -8.06
C GLN A 231 2.22 -0.63 -9.42
N ILE A 232 2.23 0.70 -9.44
CA ILE A 232 2.39 1.52 -10.66
C ILE A 232 3.74 1.22 -11.32
N LEU A 233 4.84 1.32 -10.57
CA LEU A 233 6.19 1.05 -11.06
C LEU A 233 6.31 -0.32 -11.73
N LEU A 234 5.69 -1.33 -11.14
CA LEU A 234 5.70 -2.71 -11.64
C LEU A 234 4.76 -2.93 -12.85
N GLY A 235 3.91 -1.96 -13.19
CA GLY A 235 2.85 -2.13 -14.18
C GLY A 235 1.85 -3.20 -13.78
N ALA A 236 1.56 -3.32 -12.49
CA ALA A 236 0.75 -4.37 -11.91
C ALA A 236 -0.74 -4.23 -12.27
N LYS A 237 -1.45 -5.37 -12.27
CA LYS A 237 -2.90 -5.38 -12.18
C LYS A 237 -3.30 -5.32 -10.71
N VAL A 238 -4.14 -4.36 -10.35
CA VAL A 238 -4.55 -4.10 -8.98
C VAL A 238 -6.03 -4.37 -8.79
N PHE A 239 -6.34 -5.20 -7.81
CA PHE A 239 -7.71 -5.44 -7.36
C PHE A 239 -7.92 -4.73 -6.02
N TYR A 240 -9.05 -4.05 -5.86
CA TYR A 240 -9.50 -3.51 -4.58
C TYR A 240 -10.49 -4.48 -3.95
N ALA A 241 -10.20 -4.91 -2.71
CA ALA A 241 -11.03 -5.86 -1.98
C ALA A 241 -12.42 -5.27 -1.65
N GLU A 242 -13.42 -6.14 -1.55
CA GLU A 242 -14.79 -5.75 -1.18
C GLU A 242 -14.88 -5.37 0.31
N SER A 243 -14.35 -6.24 1.17
CA SER A 243 -14.30 -6.06 2.62
C SER A 243 -13.32 -7.04 3.24
N LEU A 244 -13.03 -6.87 4.53
CA LEU A 244 -12.14 -7.76 5.28
C LEU A 244 -12.72 -9.19 5.39
N GLU A 245 -14.03 -9.32 5.58
CA GLU A 245 -14.74 -10.60 5.70
C GLU A 245 -14.64 -11.42 4.41
N LYS A 246 -14.63 -10.73 3.25
CA LYS A 246 -14.53 -11.35 1.92
C LYS A 246 -13.10 -11.52 1.42
N LEU A 247 -12.09 -11.18 2.23
CA LEU A 247 -10.71 -11.11 1.76
C LEU A 247 -10.22 -12.43 1.15
N LEU A 248 -10.51 -13.58 1.76
CA LEU A 248 -10.10 -14.88 1.24
C LEU A 248 -10.81 -15.23 -0.09
N SER A 249 -12.09 -14.91 -0.23
CA SER A 249 -12.80 -15.08 -1.50
C SER A 249 -12.27 -14.13 -2.57
N ASN A 250 -11.94 -12.90 -2.20
CA ASN A 250 -11.32 -11.93 -3.09
C ASN A 250 -9.92 -12.40 -3.56
N MET A 251 -9.13 -13.05 -2.69
CA MET A 251 -7.85 -13.66 -3.08
C MET A 251 -8.03 -14.77 -4.13
N SER A 252 -9.07 -15.58 -4.01
CA SER A 252 -9.39 -16.62 -4.99
C SER A 252 -9.76 -16.04 -6.36
N ILE A 253 -10.39 -14.86 -6.39
CA ILE A 253 -10.78 -14.15 -7.62
C ILE A 253 -9.58 -13.42 -8.22
N ALA A 254 -8.87 -12.62 -7.42
CA ALA A 254 -7.76 -11.78 -7.85
C ALA A 254 -6.51 -12.61 -8.18
N LYS A 255 -6.29 -13.74 -7.49
CA LYS A 255 -5.11 -14.60 -7.58
C LYS A 255 -3.82 -13.79 -7.46
N PRO A 256 -3.63 -13.02 -6.37
CA PRO A 256 -2.51 -12.12 -6.23
C PRO A 256 -1.18 -12.87 -6.27
N THR A 257 -0.16 -12.23 -6.84
CA THR A 257 1.22 -12.69 -6.81
C THR A 257 1.97 -12.17 -5.59
N ILE A 258 1.63 -10.96 -5.18
CA ILE A 258 2.18 -10.28 -4.00
C ILE A 258 1.01 -9.68 -3.22
N MET A 259 1.08 -9.76 -1.90
CA MET A 259 0.07 -9.17 -1.03
C MET A 259 0.70 -8.61 0.24
N THR A 260 0.38 -7.36 0.53
CA THR A 260 0.74 -6.69 1.78
C THR A 260 -0.27 -7.01 2.87
N ALA A 261 0.18 -7.19 4.10
CA ALA A 261 -0.70 -7.39 5.23
C ALA A 261 -0.02 -6.99 6.56
N VAL A 262 -0.79 -6.99 7.64
CA VAL A 262 -0.35 -6.66 8.99
C VAL A 262 -0.29 -7.92 9.87
N PRO A 263 0.48 -7.93 10.99
CA PRO A 263 0.67 -9.11 11.84
C PRO A 263 -0.63 -9.78 12.30
N ARG A 264 -1.66 -9.00 12.61
CA ARG A 264 -2.99 -9.54 13.01
C ARG A 264 -3.63 -10.41 11.92
N PHE A 265 -3.45 -10.07 10.65
CA PHE A 265 -3.93 -10.89 9.54
C PHE A 265 -3.23 -12.25 9.53
N TYR A 266 -1.91 -12.27 9.69
CA TYR A 266 -1.13 -13.49 9.69
C TYR A 266 -1.44 -14.39 10.89
N GLN A 267 -1.67 -13.81 12.06
CA GLN A 267 -2.12 -14.56 13.25
C GLN A 267 -3.47 -15.25 13.01
N ASN A 268 -4.44 -14.53 12.44
CA ASN A 268 -5.75 -15.09 12.10
C ASN A 268 -5.63 -16.20 11.04
N LEU A 269 -4.75 -15.99 10.07
CA LEU A 269 -4.46 -16.97 9.02
C LEU A 269 -3.82 -18.24 9.60
N TYR A 270 -2.82 -18.09 10.45
CA TYR A 270 -2.17 -19.18 11.19
C TYR A 270 -3.21 -20.00 11.97
N ASN A 271 -4.04 -19.34 12.77
CA ASN A 271 -5.06 -20.00 13.57
C ASN A 271 -6.02 -20.82 12.69
N LYS A 272 -6.51 -20.22 11.61
CA LYS A 272 -7.45 -20.86 10.68
C LYS A 272 -6.84 -22.08 9.97
N ILE A 273 -5.61 -21.95 9.50
CA ILE A 273 -4.90 -23.06 8.85
C ILE A 273 -4.59 -24.16 9.86
N SER A 274 -4.05 -23.83 11.03
CA SER A 274 -3.68 -24.78 12.10
C SER A 274 -4.87 -25.59 12.56
N VAL A 275 -6.03 -24.97 12.81
CA VAL A 275 -7.27 -25.66 13.16
C VAL A 275 -7.67 -26.69 12.09
N ASN A 276 -7.62 -26.29 10.81
CA ASN A 276 -7.96 -27.17 9.69
C ASN A 276 -6.98 -28.35 9.55
N LEU A 277 -5.68 -28.11 9.74
CA LEU A 277 -4.65 -29.14 9.67
C LEU A 277 -4.72 -30.11 10.87
N ASN A 278 -5.05 -29.63 12.06
CA ASN A 278 -5.17 -30.43 13.25
C ASN A 278 -6.40 -31.37 13.26
N LYS A 279 -7.42 -31.05 12.44
CA LYS A 279 -8.57 -31.97 12.23
C LYS A 279 -8.23 -33.18 11.36
N GLN A 280 -7.06 -33.20 10.71
CA GLN A 280 -6.64 -34.34 9.88
C GLN A 280 -6.06 -35.47 10.78
N SER A 281 -6.21 -36.72 10.33
CA SER A 281 -5.74 -37.93 11.04
C SER A 281 -4.99 -38.87 10.09
N GLY A 282 -4.39 -39.92 10.64
CA GLY A 282 -3.70 -40.95 9.89
C GLY A 282 -2.54 -40.44 9.02
N LEU A 283 -2.36 -40.98 7.83
CA LEU A 283 -1.27 -40.63 6.92
C LEU A 283 -1.26 -39.16 6.52
N LYS A 284 -2.44 -38.51 6.46
CA LYS A 284 -2.54 -37.09 6.15
C LYS A 284 -1.90 -36.23 7.26
N LYS A 285 -2.14 -36.56 8.51
CA LYS A 285 -1.53 -35.84 9.64
C LYS A 285 -0.02 -36.00 9.64
N VAL A 286 0.49 -37.23 9.44
CA VAL A 286 1.93 -37.48 9.34
C VAL A 286 2.59 -36.64 8.23
N LEU A 287 1.93 -36.54 7.06
CA LEU A 287 2.45 -35.76 5.95
C LEU A 287 2.46 -34.25 6.24
N ILE A 288 1.44 -33.76 6.94
CA ILE A 288 1.36 -32.35 7.39
C ILE A 288 2.49 -32.03 8.37
N ASP A 289 2.69 -32.88 9.38
CA ASP A 289 3.73 -32.68 10.40
C ASP A 289 5.13 -32.71 9.75
N LYS A 290 5.37 -33.64 8.81
CA LYS A 290 6.59 -33.65 7.98
C LYS A 290 6.74 -32.37 7.15
N THR A 291 5.63 -31.84 6.58
CA THR A 291 5.65 -30.61 5.80
C THR A 291 6.12 -29.43 6.65
N ILE A 292 5.58 -29.28 7.86
CA ILE A 292 5.97 -28.21 8.79
C ILE A 292 7.41 -28.38 9.22
N LYS A 293 7.83 -29.59 9.64
CA LYS A 293 9.20 -29.88 10.08
C LYS A 293 10.23 -29.58 8.99
N LEU A 294 10.03 -30.14 7.77
CA LEU A 294 10.96 -29.97 6.66
C LEU A 294 10.95 -28.53 6.12
N GLY A 295 9.80 -27.84 6.18
CA GLY A 295 9.70 -26.46 5.81
C GLY A 295 10.49 -25.55 6.74
N LYS A 296 10.43 -25.76 8.07
CA LYS A 296 11.25 -25.04 9.06
C LYS A 296 12.73 -25.30 8.85
N LYS A 297 13.15 -26.55 8.62
CA LYS A 297 14.55 -26.86 8.28
C LYS A 297 15.03 -26.08 7.05
N THR A 298 14.21 -26.06 5.99
CA THR A 298 14.54 -25.33 4.76
C THR A 298 14.65 -23.82 5.00
N LEU A 299 13.74 -23.26 5.81
CA LEU A 299 13.77 -21.84 6.16
C LEU A 299 15.06 -21.45 6.93
N ASN A 300 15.51 -22.33 7.82
CA ASN A 300 16.72 -22.15 8.62
C ASN A 300 18.01 -22.52 7.85
N ASN A 301 17.93 -22.79 6.55
CA ASN A 301 19.05 -23.23 5.71
C ASN A 301 19.75 -24.52 6.19
N GLU A 302 19.05 -25.39 6.93
CA GLU A 302 19.55 -26.69 7.33
C GLU A 302 19.63 -27.64 6.12
N LYS A 303 20.72 -28.42 6.04
CA LYS A 303 20.87 -29.42 4.97
C LYS A 303 19.87 -30.56 5.15
N LEU A 304 19.04 -30.80 4.13
CA LEU A 304 18.15 -31.95 4.10
C LEU A 304 18.91 -33.18 3.63
N MET A 305 18.72 -34.34 4.30
CA MET A 305 19.20 -35.65 3.87
C MET A 305 18.46 -36.07 2.59
N PHE A 306 19.01 -37.05 1.84
CA PHE A 306 18.42 -37.48 0.57
C PHE A 306 16.97 -37.92 0.68
N HIS A 307 16.61 -38.75 1.66
CA HIS A 307 15.23 -39.16 1.92
C HIS A 307 14.32 -37.99 2.35
N GLU A 308 14.87 -36.99 3.06
CA GLU A 308 14.13 -35.75 3.43
C GLU A 308 13.83 -34.89 2.19
N LYS A 309 14.74 -34.83 1.21
CA LYS A 309 14.49 -34.12 -0.06
C LYS A 309 13.34 -34.75 -0.84
N ILE A 310 13.28 -36.08 -0.92
CA ILE A 310 12.16 -36.80 -1.56
C ILE A 310 10.86 -36.51 -0.82
N THR A 311 10.86 -36.63 0.51
CA THR A 311 9.68 -36.35 1.34
C THR A 311 9.24 -34.88 1.19
N ASN A 312 10.18 -33.94 1.15
CA ASN A 312 9.88 -32.52 0.98
C ASN A 312 9.25 -32.22 -0.39
N PHE A 313 9.66 -32.92 -1.45
CA PHE A 313 9.03 -32.83 -2.77
C PHE A 313 7.57 -33.34 -2.74
N ILE A 314 7.31 -34.45 -2.06
CA ILE A 314 5.94 -34.98 -1.85
C ILE A 314 5.10 -33.95 -1.06
N CYS A 315 5.65 -33.40 0.03
CA CYS A 315 5.01 -32.35 0.82
C CYS A 315 4.69 -31.11 -0.02
N GLN A 316 5.60 -30.72 -0.93
CA GLN A 316 5.37 -29.60 -1.84
C GLN A 316 4.13 -29.84 -2.73
N THR A 317 4.00 -31.04 -3.26
CA THR A 317 2.93 -31.38 -4.22
C THR A 317 1.58 -31.61 -3.53
N LEU A 318 1.57 -32.38 -2.44
CA LEU A 318 0.34 -32.86 -1.82
C LEU A 318 -0.21 -31.92 -0.73
N VAL A 319 0.65 -31.12 -0.08
CA VAL A 319 0.24 -30.23 1.02
C VAL A 319 0.37 -28.77 0.61
N ARG A 320 1.59 -28.27 0.32
CA ARG A 320 1.82 -26.84 0.09
C ARG A 320 1.03 -26.30 -1.10
N LYS A 321 1.03 -27.01 -2.24
CA LYS A 321 0.23 -26.61 -3.42
C LYS A 321 -1.28 -26.55 -3.13
N LYS A 322 -1.81 -27.43 -2.26
CA LYS A 322 -3.23 -27.39 -1.87
C LYS A 322 -3.54 -26.19 -1.01
N ILE A 323 -2.64 -25.84 -0.08
CA ILE A 323 -2.76 -24.63 0.73
C ILE A 323 -2.69 -23.40 -0.18
N GLN A 324 -1.68 -23.30 -1.05
CA GLN A 324 -1.51 -22.17 -1.99
C GLN A 324 -2.74 -21.97 -2.89
N LYS A 325 -3.41 -23.03 -3.33
CA LYS A 325 -4.64 -22.92 -4.14
C LYS A 325 -5.76 -22.20 -3.42
N GLN A 326 -5.86 -22.27 -2.09
CA GLN A 326 -6.86 -21.54 -1.30
C GLN A 326 -6.63 -20.02 -1.35
N PHE A 327 -5.41 -19.59 -1.66
CA PHE A 327 -5.00 -18.20 -1.82
C PHE A 327 -4.84 -17.80 -3.29
N GLY A 328 -5.56 -18.46 -4.20
CA GLY A 328 -5.52 -18.17 -5.63
C GLY A 328 -4.43 -18.91 -6.41
N GLY A 329 -3.49 -19.59 -5.75
CA GLY A 329 -2.45 -20.44 -6.36
C GLY A 329 -1.27 -19.70 -6.98
N ASN A 330 -1.28 -18.38 -7.02
CA ASN A 330 -0.25 -17.57 -7.66
C ASN A 330 0.66 -16.81 -6.67
N LEU A 331 0.34 -16.86 -5.38
CA LEU A 331 1.04 -16.09 -4.34
C LEU A 331 2.52 -16.51 -4.27
N GLN A 332 3.39 -15.54 -4.47
CA GLN A 332 4.85 -15.69 -4.40
C GLN A 332 5.41 -15.11 -3.09
N ALA A 333 4.77 -14.05 -2.57
CA ALA A 333 5.14 -13.47 -1.29
C ALA A 333 3.95 -12.75 -0.62
N PHE A 334 3.86 -12.93 0.70
CA PHE A 334 3.27 -11.96 1.61
C PHE A 334 4.36 -11.01 2.12
N VAL A 335 4.01 -9.75 2.32
CA VAL A 335 4.90 -8.75 2.95
C VAL A 335 4.21 -8.22 4.21
N SER A 336 4.77 -8.51 5.37
CA SER A 336 4.28 -8.05 6.67
C SER A 336 4.91 -6.72 7.04
N GLY A 337 4.08 -5.73 7.33
CA GLY A 337 4.49 -4.41 7.82
C GLY A 337 3.57 -3.92 8.94
N GLY A 338 3.90 -2.78 9.54
CA GLY A 338 3.08 -2.13 10.56
C GLY A 338 3.16 -2.76 11.96
N GLY A 339 4.11 -3.67 12.20
CA GLY A 339 4.36 -4.29 13.50
C GLY A 339 5.16 -5.58 13.40
N ALA A 340 5.67 -6.07 14.54
CA ALA A 340 6.44 -7.30 14.61
C ALA A 340 5.57 -8.53 14.32
N LEU A 341 6.06 -9.40 13.44
CA LEU A 341 5.44 -10.69 13.15
C LEU A 341 5.91 -11.72 14.17
N ASP A 342 4.97 -12.44 14.80
CA ASP A 342 5.31 -13.56 15.67
C ASP A 342 6.15 -14.60 14.94
N LYS A 343 7.25 -15.05 15.57
CA LYS A 343 8.20 -16.00 14.99
C LYS A 343 7.53 -17.30 14.57
N ASN A 344 6.70 -17.89 15.46
CA ASN A 344 6.06 -19.17 15.19
C ASN A 344 5.07 -19.06 14.03
N VAL A 345 4.36 -17.94 13.93
CA VAL A 345 3.44 -17.62 12.83
C VAL A 345 4.22 -17.51 11.53
N GLY A 346 5.29 -16.72 11.49
CA GLY A 346 6.11 -16.52 10.30
C GLY A 346 6.78 -17.83 9.83
N GLU A 347 7.38 -18.61 10.73
CA GLU A 347 7.97 -19.91 10.43
C GLU A 347 6.93 -20.90 9.89
N PHE A 348 5.76 -20.97 10.51
CA PHE A 348 4.69 -21.86 10.10
C PHE A 348 4.19 -21.51 8.68
N LEU A 349 3.89 -20.24 8.41
CA LEU A 349 3.40 -19.82 7.09
C LEU A 349 4.42 -20.14 5.99
N ASN A 350 5.68 -19.84 6.22
CA ASN A 350 6.74 -20.22 5.28
C ASN A 350 6.84 -21.73 5.11
N ALA A 351 6.78 -22.50 6.18
CA ALA A 351 6.86 -23.96 6.14
C ALA A 351 5.73 -24.61 5.34
N VAL A 352 4.51 -24.06 5.43
CA VAL A 352 3.34 -24.57 4.70
C VAL A 352 3.21 -24.02 3.28
N GLY A 353 4.21 -23.27 2.79
CA GLY A 353 4.30 -22.82 1.41
C GLY A 353 3.65 -21.47 1.14
N LEU A 354 3.49 -20.64 2.16
CA LEU A 354 3.05 -19.25 2.08
C LEU A 354 4.23 -18.32 2.45
N PRO A 355 5.12 -17.99 1.49
CA PRO A 355 6.29 -17.18 1.77
C PRO A 355 5.89 -15.83 2.38
N THR A 356 6.36 -15.58 3.60
CA THR A 356 6.03 -14.37 4.36
C THR A 356 7.33 -13.65 4.71
N LEU A 357 7.46 -12.43 4.18
CA LEU A 357 8.56 -11.51 4.43
C LEU A 357 8.14 -10.54 5.53
N GLN A 358 9.07 -10.10 6.35
CA GLN A 358 8.86 -9.04 7.34
C GLN A 358 9.65 -7.81 6.96
N GLY A 359 9.00 -6.64 6.96
CA GLY A 359 9.61 -5.34 6.78
C GLY A 359 9.47 -4.45 8.01
N TYR A 360 10.33 -3.44 8.11
CA TYR A 360 10.34 -2.42 9.15
C TYR A 360 10.31 -1.03 8.54
N GLY A 361 9.63 -0.13 9.20
CA GLY A 361 9.60 1.27 8.87
C GLY A 361 8.55 2.03 9.65
N LEU A 362 8.52 3.34 9.42
CA LEU A 362 7.66 4.33 10.06
C LEU A 362 7.02 5.19 8.99
N THR A 363 5.93 5.88 9.30
CA THR A 363 5.39 6.90 8.37
C THR A 363 6.45 7.93 8.02
N GLU A 364 7.26 8.33 9.00
CA GLU A 364 8.37 9.28 8.89
C GLU A 364 9.53 8.80 7.98
N THR A 365 9.49 7.54 7.53
CA THR A 365 10.49 6.98 6.59
C THR A 365 9.89 6.57 5.24
N SER A 366 8.72 7.02 4.86
CA SER A 366 8.00 6.95 3.56
C SER A 366 7.64 5.55 3.00
N PRO A 367 7.26 4.50 3.72
CA PRO A 367 7.54 4.19 5.11
C PRO A 367 8.68 3.20 5.33
N VAL A 368 9.10 2.40 4.30
CA VAL A 368 9.92 1.19 4.49
C VAL A 368 11.41 1.52 4.60
N VAL A 369 12.03 1.05 5.68
CA VAL A 369 13.48 1.14 5.91
C VAL A 369 14.18 -0.14 5.47
N SER A 370 13.63 -1.31 5.84
CA SER A 370 14.22 -2.62 5.56
C SER A 370 13.16 -3.68 5.30
N CYS A 371 13.54 -4.76 4.63
CA CYS A 371 12.67 -5.90 4.41
C CYS A 371 13.47 -7.20 4.20
N ASN A 372 12.92 -8.34 4.64
CA ASN A 372 13.44 -9.65 4.35
C ASN A 372 13.46 -9.93 2.83
N ILE A 373 14.46 -10.67 2.38
CA ILE A 373 14.65 -11.02 0.96
C ILE A 373 14.16 -12.45 0.74
N LEU A 374 13.36 -12.68 -0.30
CA LEU A 374 12.93 -14.02 -0.67
C LEU A 374 14.12 -14.93 -0.93
N GLY A 375 14.09 -16.15 -0.37
CA GLY A 375 15.20 -17.11 -0.41
C GLY A 375 16.25 -16.92 0.67
N ARG A 376 16.19 -15.82 1.44
CA ARG A 376 17.08 -15.51 2.58
C ARG A 376 16.27 -14.94 3.76
N ILE A 377 15.09 -15.46 3.97
CA ILE A 377 14.18 -15.01 5.02
C ILE A 377 14.73 -15.39 6.39
N LYS A 378 14.83 -14.41 7.30
CA LYS A 378 15.10 -14.58 8.72
C LYS A 378 13.95 -13.97 9.50
N ILE A 379 13.04 -14.80 9.97
CA ILE A 379 11.78 -14.35 10.60
C ILE A 379 12.00 -13.50 11.86
N GLU A 380 13.08 -13.72 12.57
CA GLU A 380 13.46 -12.96 13.77
C GLU A 380 14.01 -11.57 13.45
N THR A 381 14.17 -11.23 12.17
CA THR A 381 14.72 -9.96 11.72
C THR A 381 13.80 -9.31 10.71
N VAL A 382 14.01 -8.02 10.52
CA VAL A 382 13.30 -7.21 9.52
C VAL A 382 14.06 -7.12 8.18
N GLY A 383 15.10 -7.94 8.00
CA GLY A 383 15.92 -7.98 6.80
C GLY A 383 16.92 -6.81 6.70
N PRO A 384 17.69 -6.76 5.61
CA PRO A 384 18.64 -5.69 5.36
C PRO A 384 17.92 -4.39 5.01
N PRO A 385 18.53 -3.23 5.29
CA PRO A 385 18.04 -1.93 4.80
C PRO A 385 17.94 -1.91 3.27
N PHE A 386 17.01 -1.13 2.76
CA PHE A 386 16.99 -0.80 1.34
C PHE A 386 18.27 -0.06 0.96
N LYS A 387 18.78 -0.26 -0.25
CA LYS A 387 20.02 0.38 -0.73
C LYS A 387 19.96 1.92 -0.74
N THR A 388 18.76 2.46 -0.74
CA THR A 388 18.52 3.90 -0.68
C THR A 388 18.65 4.48 0.72
N ASN A 389 18.76 3.62 1.76
CA ASN A 389 18.75 4.00 3.16
C ASN A 389 20.10 3.67 3.84
N MET A 390 20.58 4.57 4.68
CA MET A 390 21.63 4.30 5.64
C MET A 390 21.01 4.12 7.02
N VAL A 391 21.39 3.05 7.71
CA VAL A 391 20.89 2.71 9.05
C VAL A 391 22.07 2.56 9.99
N LYS A 392 21.99 3.20 11.16
CA LYS A 392 22.93 3.07 12.26
C LYS A 392 22.17 2.74 13.54
N ILE A 393 22.72 1.89 14.36
CA ILE A 393 22.23 1.69 15.73
C ILE A 393 23.11 2.56 16.63
N ALA A 394 22.50 3.43 17.40
CA ALA A 394 23.16 4.26 18.41
C ALA A 394 23.55 3.43 19.62
N ASP A 395 24.38 3.99 20.52
CA ASP A 395 24.94 3.27 21.68
C ASP A 395 23.84 2.88 22.69
N ASP A 396 22.76 3.61 22.74
CA ASP A 396 21.55 3.33 23.55
C ASP A 396 20.57 2.35 22.88
N GLY A 397 20.86 1.91 21.64
CA GLY A 397 20.03 0.99 20.85
C GLY A 397 19.02 1.68 19.95
N GLU A 398 18.99 3.01 19.87
CA GLU A 398 18.11 3.74 18.95
C GLU A 398 18.47 3.45 17.49
N ILE A 399 17.45 3.30 16.64
CA ILE A 399 17.61 3.08 15.20
C ILE A 399 17.63 4.43 14.48
N LEU A 400 18.79 4.85 14.01
CA LEU A 400 18.97 6.06 13.23
C LEU A 400 18.88 5.75 11.74
N VAL A 401 18.05 6.53 11.02
CA VAL A 401 17.84 6.36 9.58
C VAL A 401 18.21 7.65 8.85
N LYS A 402 19.02 7.53 7.80
CA LYS A 402 19.34 8.63 6.88
C LYS A 402 19.09 8.20 5.44
N GLY A 403 18.40 9.03 4.69
CA GLY A 403 18.12 8.79 3.27
C GLY A 403 17.05 9.74 2.77
N GLU A 404 16.81 9.71 1.47
CA GLU A 404 15.75 10.50 0.84
C GLU A 404 14.34 10.08 1.32
N ASN A 405 14.21 8.85 1.83
CA ASN A 405 12.99 8.31 2.41
C ASN A 405 12.54 8.99 3.71
N VAL A 406 13.41 9.76 4.39
CA VAL A 406 13.06 10.48 5.61
C VAL A 406 12.10 11.63 5.27
N MET A 407 11.08 11.84 6.11
CA MET A 407 10.08 12.88 5.97
C MET A 407 10.69 14.29 5.87
N LEU A 408 9.92 15.24 5.36
CA LEU A 408 10.30 16.66 5.37
C LEU A 408 10.09 17.31 6.74
N GLY A 409 9.33 16.68 7.62
CA GLY A 409 9.00 17.14 8.96
C GLY A 409 7.52 16.91 9.28
N TYR A 410 7.11 17.35 10.46
CA TYR A 410 5.70 17.36 10.88
C TYR A 410 5.02 18.67 10.47
N TRP A 411 3.78 18.57 9.98
CA TRP A 411 2.98 19.74 9.58
C TRP A 411 2.67 20.60 10.81
N ASN A 412 2.95 21.91 10.72
CA ASN A 412 2.78 22.92 11.78
C ASN A 412 3.52 22.61 13.12
N MET A 413 4.45 21.66 13.14
CA MET A 413 5.15 21.20 14.35
C MET A 413 6.67 21.30 14.16
N LYS A 414 7.19 22.54 14.12
CA LYS A 414 8.62 22.79 13.88
C LYS A 414 9.51 22.22 14.98
N LYS A 415 9.10 22.40 16.25
CA LYS A 415 9.87 21.94 17.41
C LYS A 415 10.02 20.40 17.41
N GLU A 416 8.90 19.69 17.23
CA GLU A 416 8.87 18.23 17.18
C GLU A 416 9.63 17.68 15.96
N THR A 417 9.74 18.49 14.89
CA THR A 417 10.53 18.13 13.71
C THR A 417 12.03 18.24 13.99
N GLU A 418 12.44 19.24 14.79
CA GLU A 418 13.86 19.46 15.16
C GLU A 418 14.36 18.44 16.21
N GLU A 419 13.45 17.78 16.92
CA GLU A 419 13.75 16.75 17.94
C GLU A 419 13.99 15.35 17.32
N VAL A 420 13.67 15.15 16.05
CA VAL A 420 13.84 13.85 15.36
C VAL A 420 14.72 14.00 14.13
#